data_859cea6084e880d5c16d8d10c7eb350f
#
_entry.id   859cea6084e880d5c16d8d10c7eb350f
#
_cell.length_a   1.000
_cell.length_b   1.000
_cell.length_c   1.000
_cell.angle_alpha   90.00
_cell.angle_beta   90.00
_cell.angle_gamma   90.00
#
_symmetry.space_group_name_H-M   'P 1'
#
loop_
_entity.id
_entity.type
_entity.pdbx_description
1 polymer ?
#
loop_
_entity_poly.entity_id
_entity_poly.type
_entity_poly.pdbx_seq_one_letter_code
_entity_poly.pdbx_strand_id
1 'polypeptide(L)'
;MEENRLPRSEMRPWQYAGAILWLPMHVWFLPRLLLRCLPDLTVGGLNFWSYAIGAGLLTALCLGFLRRDFDRLWERPLYILGQALKGYFLLMASEFLVSILVYAILPQANPNNEAILDLAKAERGRILAITIVLAPLVEELMFRGGVFGLLRRWNRWLAYGLCMLLFALYHTWQYALTDPIFWLYLLQYLPAGYILCRSYEKTECIWTAILLHMLNNSVSLLALGG
;
A
#
# COMPACT_ATOMS: atom_id res chain seq x y z
N MET A 1 16.57 -0.02 -29.12
CA MET A 1 16.43 -0.53 -27.71
C MET A 1 15.00 -0.48 -27.20
N GLU A 2 14.02 -0.70 -28.07
CA GLU A 2 12.57 -0.74 -27.72
C GLU A 2 11.99 -2.15 -27.65
N GLU A 3 12.72 -3.14 -28.03
CA GLU A 3 12.23 -4.50 -28.38
C GLU A 3 11.96 -5.44 -27.19
N ASN A 4 12.05 -4.96 -25.92
CA ASN A 4 11.91 -5.84 -24.76
C ASN A 4 10.97 -5.30 -23.66
N ARG A 5 10.04 -4.40 -24.01
CA ARG A 5 9.02 -3.96 -23.03
C ARG A 5 7.91 -5.00 -22.96
N LEU A 6 7.70 -5.53 -21.75
CA LEU A 6 6.54 -6.38 -21.49
C LEU A 6 5.24 -5.64 -21.84
N PRO A 7 4.22 -6.33 -22.36
CA PRO A 7 2.92 -5.74 -22.55
C PRO A 7 2.38 -5.22 -21.22
N ARG A 8 1.64 -4.10 -21.25
CA ARG A 8 1.11 -3.50 -20.03
C ARG A 8 0.30 -4.50 -19.21
N SER A 9 0.54 -4.49 -17.92
CA SER A 9 -0.31 -5.20 -16.96
C SER A 9 -1.58 -4.37 -16.75
N GLU A 10 -2.71 -4.85 -17.25
CA GLU A 10 -3.98 -4.14 -17.23
C GLU A 10 -5.09 -4.98 -16.60
N MET A 11 -5.88 -4.33 -15.75
CA MET A 11 -7.13 -4.86 -15.24
C MET A 11 -8.24 -4.74 -16.29
N ARG A 12 -9.31 -5.52 -16.15
CA ARG A 12 -10.55 -5.31 -16.89
C ARG A 12 -11.30 -4.09 -16.34
N PRO A 13 -12.18 -3.41 -17.12
CA PRO A 13 -12.88 -2.20 -16.66
C PRO A 13 -13.59 -2.36 -15.31
N TRP A 14 -14.26 -3.48 -15.09
CA TRP A 14 -14.96 -3.77 -13.84
C TRP A 14 -14.02 -4.04 -12.65
N GLN A 15 -12.80 -4.52 -12.91
CA GLN A 15 -11.76 -4.70 -11.88
C GLN A 15 -11.20 -3.35 -11.42
N TYR A 16 -10.96 -2.42 -12.35
CA TYR A 16 -10.61 -1.04 -12.01
C TYR A 16 -11.69 -0.39 -11.14
N ALA A 17 -12.95 -0.48 -11.56
CA ALA A 17 -14.06 0.09 -10.81
C ALA A 17 -14.15 -0.50 -9.40
N GLY A 18 -14.09 -1.82 -9.26
CA GLY A 18 -14.14 -2.49 -7.97
C GLY A 18 -12.96 -2.15 -7.06
N ALA A 19 -11.74 -2.13 -7.60
CA ALA A 19 -10.54 -1.79 -6.83
C ALA A 19 -10.56 -0.33 -6.32
N ILE A 20 -11.02 0.62 -7.15
CA ILE A 20 -11.11 2.04 -6.78
C ILE A 20 -12.27 2.26 -5.79
N LEU A 21 -13.43 1.66 -6.02
CA LEU A 21 -14.57 1.77 -5.12
C LEU A 21 -14.32 1.10 -3.76
N TRP A 22 -13.38 0.15 -3.70
CA TRP A 22 -12.99 -0.45 -2.43
C TRP A 22 -12.37 0.56 -1.46
N LEU A 23 -11.72 1.61 -1.94
CA LEU A 23 -11.09 2.61 -1.07
C LEU A 23 -12.10 3.26 -0.10
N PRO A 24 -13.19 3.92 -0.53
CA PRO A 24 -14.20 4.44 0.39
C PRO A 24 -14.92 3.34 1.16
N MET A 25 -15.12 2.17 0.57
CA MET A 25 -15.69 1.02 1.28
C MET A 25 -14.82 0.60 2.47
N HIS A 26 -13.50 0.48 2.27
CA HIS A 26 -12.54 0.09 3.29
C HIS A 26 -12.39 1.14 4.40
N VAL A 27 -12.36 2.43 4.03
CA VAL A 27 -12.09 3.51 4.98
C VAL A 27 -13.32 3.87 5.83
N TRP A 28 -14.53 3.83 5.24
CA TRP A 28 -15.73 4.35 5.92
C TRP A 28 -16.84 3.33 6.14
N PHE A 29 -17.20 2.56 5.11
CA PHE A 29 -18.40 1.74 5.19
C PHE A 29 -18.16 0.44 5.96
N LEU A 30 -17.12 -0.30 5.60
CA LEU A 30 -16.86 -1.61 6.19
C LEU A 30 -16.57 -1.56 7.69
N PRO A 31 -15.73 -0.63 8.22
CA PRO A 31 -15.52 -0.51 9.66
C PRO A 31 -16.82 -0.21 10.43
N ARG A 32 -17.66 0.69 9.90
CA ARG A 32 -18.95 1.01 10.52
C ARG A 32 -19.92 -0.18 10.51
N LEU A 33 -19.94 -0.92 9.41
CA LEU A 33 -20.76 -2.13 9.29
C LEU A 33 -20.31 -3.21 10.30
N LEU A 34 -19.00 -3.44 10.39
CA LEU A 34 -18.41 -4.40 11.32
C LEU A 34 -18.75 -4.05 12.78
N LEU A 35 -18.59 -2.78 13.17
CA LEU A 35 -18.93 -2.33 14.52
C LEU A 35 -20.44 -2.42 14.83
N ARG A 36 -21.31 -2.30 13.83
CA ARG A 36 -22.74 -2.53 14.03
C ARG A 36 -23.09 -4.00 14.25
N CYS A 37 -22.42 -4.90 13.53
CA CYS A 37 -22.66 -6.35 13.62
C CYS A 37 -21.91 -6.99 14.80
N LEU A 38 -20.75 -6.45 15.16
CA LEU A 38 -19.82 -6.98 16.16
C LEU A 38 -19.32 -5.80 17.04
N PRO A 39 -20.15 -5.28 17.95
CA PRO A 39 -19.83 -4.06 18.72
C PRO A 39 -18.64 -4.21 19.66
N ASP A 40 -18.31 -5.44 20.07
CA ASP A 40 -17.21 -5.73 21.01
C ASP A 40 -15.85 -5.96 20.31
N LEU A 41 -15.74 -5.68 18.99
CA LEU A 41 -14.46 -5.80 18.31
C LEU A 41 -13.43 -4.82 18.88
N THR A 42 -12.24 -5.34 19.20
CA THR A 42 -11.07 -4.50 19.49
C THR A 42 -10.64 -3.74 18.24
N VAL A 43 -9.87 -2.67 18.40
CA VAL A 43 -9.33 -1.91 17.27
C VAL A 43 -8.50 -2.81 16.35
N GLY A 44 -7.66 -3.69 16.92
CA GLY A 44 -6.89 -4.67 16.14
C GLY A 44 -7.79 -5.69 15.44
N GLY A 45 -8.86 -6.15 16.09
CA GLY A 45 -9.87 -7.02 15.49
C GLY A 45 -10.62 -6.36 14.33
N LEU A 46 -11.01 -5.09 14.49
CA LEU A 46 -11.67 -4.30 13.45
C LEU A 46 -10.77 -4.16 12.21
N ASN A 47 -9.52 -3.77 12.42
CA ASN A 47 -8.54 -3.64 11.35
C ASN A 47 -8.30 -4.99 10.66
N PHE A 48 -8.11 -6.06 11.44
CA PHE A 48 -7.88 -7.40 10.89
C PHE A 48 -9.02 -7.84 9.97
N TRP A 49 -10.27 -7.76 10.42
CA TRP A 49 -11.40 -8.17 9.60
C TRP A 49 -11.63 -7.26 8.40
N SER A 50 -11.37 -5.95 8.53
CA SER A 50 -11.47 -5.02 7.41
C SER A 50 -10.48 -5.38 6.29
N TYR A 51 -9.22 -5.65 6.65
CA TYR A 51 -8.22 -6.07 5.68
C TYR A 51 -8.42 -7.50 5.17
N ALA A 52 -8.84 -8.44 6.02
CA ALA A 52 -9.08 -9.83 5.61
C ALA A 52 -10.24 -9.95 4.60
N ILE A 53 -11.34 -9.25 4.85
CA ILE A 53 -12.49 -9.18 3.92
C ILE A 53 -12.04 -8.49 2.62
N GLY A 54 -11.29 -7.38 2.72
CA GLY A 54 -10.74 -6.68 1.55
C GLY A 54 -9.81 -7.55 0.72
N ALA A 55 -8.89 -8.25 1.36
CA ALA A 55 -7.98 -9.18 0.69
C ALA A 55 -8.74 -10.31 -0.03
N GLY A 56 -9.73 -10.91 0.63
CA GLY A 56 -10.57 -11.96 0.02
C GLY A 56 -11.36 -11.46 -1.19
N LEU A 57 -12.07 -10.34 -1.03
CA LEU A 57 -12.92 -9.79 -2.10
C LEU A 57 -12.12 -9.25 -3.27
N LEU A 58 -11.06 -8.46 -3.01
CA LEU A 58 -10.22 -7.93 -4.08
C LEU A 58 -9.43 -9.02 -4.80
N THR A 59 -8.95 -10.05 -4.08
CA THR A 59 -8.30 -11.20 -4.71
C THR A 59 -9.26 -11.94 -5.61
N ALA A 60 -10.48 -12.22 -5.17
CA ALA A 60 -11.51 -12.86 -5.99
C ALA A 60 -11.86 -12.01 -7.23
N LEU A 61 -12.08 -10.70 -7.03
CA LEU A 61 -12.37 -9.74 -8.10
C LEU A 61 -11.23 -9.68 -9.13
N CYS A 62 -10.00 -9.64 -8.66
CA CYS A 62 -8.80 -9.45 -9.49
C CYS A 62 -8.06 -10.74 -9.82
N LEU A 63 -8.64 -11.92 -9.55
CA LEU A 63 -7.96 -13.22 -9.66
C LEU A 63 -7.28 -13.43 -11.02
N GLY A 64 -7.97 -13.15 -12.12
CA GLY A 64 -7.41 -13.28 -13.47
C GLY A 64 -6.25 -12.31 -13.76
N PHE A 65 -6.29 -11.11 -13.17
CA PHE A 65 -5.20 -10.14 -13.24
C PHE A 65 -4.00 -10.62 -12.41
N LEU A 66 -4.23 -11.03 -11.16
CA LEU A 66 -3.20 -11.55 -10.26
C LEU A 66 -2.50 -12.78 -10.82
N ARG A 67 -3.25 -13.72 -11.43
CA ARG A 67 -2.68 -14.91 -12.07
C ARG A 67 -1.77 -14.57 -13.25
N ARG A 68 -2.22 -13.69 -14.16
CA ARG A 68 -1.38 -13.28 -15.31
C ARG A 68 -0.07 -12.61 -14.85
N ASP A 69 -0.13 -11.79 -13.80
CA ASP A 69 1.07 -11.16 -13.27
C ASP A 69 1.93 -12.12 -12.45
N PHE A 70 1.33 -13.18 -11.89
CA PHE A 70 2.07 -14.25 -11.24
C PHE A 70 2.85 -15.10 -12.29
N ASP A 71 2.24 -15.37 -13.44
CA ASP A 71 2.94 -16.04 -14.55
C ASP A 71 4.16 -15.21 -14.98
N ARG A 72 4.03 -13.88 -15.07
CA ARG A 72 5.16 -12.96 -15.35
C ARG A 72 6.26 -13.02 -14.28
N LEU A 73 5.89 -13.15 -13.02
CA LEU A 73 6.85 -13.35 -11.93
C LEU A 73 7.68 -14.62 -12.16
N TRP A 74 7.03 -15.72 -12.55
CA TRP A 74 7.70 -16.99 -12.85
C TRP A 74 8.54 -16.97 -14.14
N GLU A 75 8.14 -16.22 -15.14
CA GLU A 75 8.92 -16.05 -16.37
C GLU A 75 10.24 -15.30 -16.14
N ARG A 76 10.27 -14.34 -15.19
CA ARG A 76 11.43 -13.46 -14.93
C ARG A 76 11.68 -13.23 -13.46
N PRO A 77 11.83 -14.27 -12.64
CA PRO A 77 11.85 -14.13 -11.17
C PRO A 77 13.02 -13.27 -10.67
N LEU A 78 14.23 -13.48 -11.19
CA LEU A 78 15.41 -12.70 -10.77
C LEU A 78 15.29 -11.23 -11.14
N TYR A 79 14.69 -10.90 -12.27
CA TYR A 79 14.45 -9.51 -12.67
C TYR A 79 13.44 -8.84 -11.74
N ILE A 80 12.31 -9.48 -11.49
CA ILE A 80 11.23 -8.92 -10.66
C ILE A 80 11.67 -8.79 -9.21
N LEU A 81 12.28 -9.82 -8.63
CA LEU A 81 12.83 -9.76 -7.27
C LEU A 81 13.96 -8.72 -7.15
N GLY A 82 14.84 -8.63 -8.15
CA GLY A 82 15.88 -7.61 -8.22
C GLY A 82 15.32 -6.19 -8.29
N GLN A 83 14.21 -5.96 -9.01
CA GLN A 83 13.54 -4.65 -9.03
C GLN A 83 12.82 -4.35 -7.71
N ALA A 84 12.21 -5.34 -7.07
CA ALA A 84 11.62 -5.18 -5.73
C ALA A 84 12.69 -4.82 -4.70
N LEU A 85 13.81 -5.53 -4.69
CA LEU A 85 14.92 -5.25 -3.78
C LEU A 85 15.57 -3.88 -4.02
N LYS A 86 15.78 -3.52 -5.30
CA LYS A 86 16.27 -2.18 -5.66
C LYS A 86 15.28 -1.09 -5.22
N GLY A 87 13.99 -1.31 -5.43
CA GLY A 87 12.93 -0.41 -4.98
C GLY A 87 12.96 -0.25 -3.46
N TYR A 88 13.14 -1.34 -2.73
CA TYR A 88 13.24 -1.34 -1.26
C TYR A 88 14.39 -0.45 -0.76
N PHE A 89 15.61 -0.59 -1.29
CA PHE A 89 16.72 0.25 -0.86
C PHE A 89 16.52 1.73 -1.20
N LEU A 90 15.92 2.03 -2.36
CA LEU A 90 15.58 3.40 -2.73
C LEU A 90 14.50 3.98 -1.79
N LEU A 91 13.50 3.16 -1.44
CA LEU A 91 12.44 3.55 -0.52
C LEU A 91 13.01 3.83 0.87
N MET A 92 13.78 2.90 1.43
CA MET A 92 14.41 3.05 2.73
C MET A 92 15.30 4.31 2.81
N ALA A 93 16.12 4.57 1.79
CA ALA A 93 16.95 5.76 1.76
C ALA A 93 16.14 7.05 1.67
N SER A 94 15.08 7.09 0.84
CA SER A 94 14.23 8.27 0.70
C SER A 94 13.34 8.50 1.91
N GLU A 95 12.78 7.47 2.52
CA GLU A 95 12.01 7.56 3.77
C GLU A 95 12.89 8.06 4.92
N PHE A 96 14.12 7.57 5.03
CA PHE A 96 15.08 8.04 6.03
C PHE A 96 15.37 9.54 5.88
N LEU A 97 15.69 10.00 4.66
CA LEU A 97 15.97 11.41 4.39
C LEU A 97 14.75 12.30 4.69
N VAL A 98 13.58 11.91 4.23
CA VAL A 98 12.34 12.67 4.47
C VAL A 98 11.99 12.66 5.95
N SER A 99 12.19 11.55 6.66
CA SER A 99 11.93 11.47 8.09
C SER A 99 12.84 12.40 8.90
N ILE A 100 14.11 12.54 8.54
CA ILE A 100 15.01 13.53 9.15
C ILE A 100 14.47 14.95 8.93
N LEU A 101 14.06 15.30 7.70
CA LEU A 101 13.54 16.64 7.39
C LEU A 101 12.24 16.92 8.15
N VAL A 102 11.31 15.96 8.20
CA VAL A 102 10.06 16.11 8.95
C VAL A 102 10.34 16.23 10.45
N TYR A 103 11.22 15.39 11.00
CA TYR A 103 11.58 15.42 12.42
C TYR A 103 12.29 16.73 12.82
N ALA A 104 13.06 17.34 11.94
CA ALA A 104 13.69 18.64 12.18
C ALA A 104 12.65 19.78 12.36
N ILE A 105 11.47 19.65 11.74
CA ILE A 105 10.37 20.64 11.84
C ILE A 105 9.42 20.24 12.96
N LEU A 106 9.12 18.96 13.07
CA LEU A 106 8.16 18.37 13.99
C LEU A 106 8.84 17.23 14.76
N PRO A 107 9.50 17.51 15.91
CA PRO A 107 10.29 16.54 16.67
C PRO A 107 9.41 15.60 17.51
N GLN A 108 8.51 14.88 16.83
CA GLN A 108 7.67 13.84 17.44
C GLN A 108 7.51 12.68 16.46
N ALA A 109 7.08 11.53 16.97
CA ALA A 109 6.87 10.35 16.16
C ALA A 109 5.65 10.49 15.25
N ASN A 110 5.67 9.76 14.11
CA ASN A 110 4.52 9.68 13.23
C ASN A 110 3.38 8.90 13.93
N PRO A 111 2.20 9.50 14.14
CA PRO A 111 1.12 8.88 14.91
C PRO A 111 0.59 7.58 14.29
N ASN A 112 0.69 7.42 12.97
CA ASN A 112 0.34 6.15 12.33
C ASN A 112 1.31 5.02 12.73
N ASN A 113 2.61 5.32 12.83
CA ASN A 113 3.61 4.34 13.26
C ASN A 113 3.42 3.99 14.75
N GLU A 114 3.14 4.97 15.59
CA GLU A 114 2.84 4.74 17.01
C GLU A 114 1.61 3.85 17.19
N ALA A 115 0.54 4.12 16.46
CA ALA A 115 -0.67 3.29 16.49
C ALA A 115 -0.40 1.83 16.09
N ILE A 116 0.43 1.61 15.06
CA ILE A 116 0.83 0.26 14.64
C ILE A 116 1.64 -0.43 15.75
N LEU A 117 2.57 0.28 16.39
CA LEU A 117 3.38 -0.26 17.49
C LEU A 117 2.55 -0.63 18.71
N ASP A 118 1.61 0.22 19.10
CA ASP A 118 0.76 -0.04 20.25
C ASP A 118 -0.17 -1.24 19.99
N LEU A 119 -0.70 -1.35 18.78
CA LEU A 119 -1.46 -2.53 18.37
C LEU A 119 -0.57 -3.78 18.30
N ALA A 120 0.69 -3.66 17.88
CA ALA A 120 1.63 -4.79 17.85
C ALA A 120 1.95 -5.31 19.25
N LYS A 121 2.04 -4.45 20.26
CA LYS A 121 2.18 -4.84 21.67
C LYS A 121 0.93 -5.57 22.19
N ALA A 122 -0.26 -5.08 21.81
CA ALA A 122 -1.52 -5.62 22.29
C ALA A 122 -1.97 -6.90 21.55
N GLU A 123 -1.79 -6.94 20.23
CA GLU A 123 -2.37 -7.97 19.35
C GLU A 123 -1.39 -8.41 18.25
N ARG A 124 -0.17 -8.82 18.65
CA ARG A 124 0.97 -9.10 17.76
C ARG A 124 0.63 -9.92 16.51
N GLY A 125 -0.05 -11.06 16.69
CA GLY A 125 -0.34 -11.97 15.57
C GLY A 125 -1.22 -11.33 14.50
N ARG A 126 -2.22 -10.55 14.92
CA ARG A 126 -3.12 -9.84 13.98
C ARG A 126 -2.38 -8.75 13.25
N ILE A 127 -1.57 -7.95 13.95
CA ILE A 127 -0.83 -6.86 13.34
C ILE A 127 0.24 -7.36 12.38
N LEU A 128 0.93 -8.44 12.69
CA LEU A 128 1.85 -9.10 11.74
C LEU A 128 1.12 -9.51 10.45
N ALA A 129 -0.02 -10.18 10.58
CA ALA A 129 -0.81 -10.61 9.41
C ALA A 129 -1.30 -9.41 8.58
N ILE A 130 -1.79 -8.35 9.23
CA ILE A 130 -2.24 -7.13 8.54
C ILE A 130 -1.05 -6.47 7.84
N THR A 131 -0.04 -6.09 8.60
CA THR A 131 1.03 -5.20 8.13
C THR A 131 1.90 -5.85 7.07
N ILE A 132 2.20 -7.15 7.22
CA ILE A 132 3.11 -7.86 6.31
C ILE A 132 2.39 -8.38 5.07
N VAL A 133 1.12 -8.82 5.19
CA VAL A 133 0.47 -9.55 4.09
C VAL A 133 -0.80 -8.85 3.61
N LEU A 134 -1.78 -8.65 4.50
CA LEU A 134 -3.11 -8.25 4.09
C LEU A 134 -3.15 -6.81 3.57
N ALA A 135 -2.51 -5.87 4.28
CA ALA A 135 -2.47 -4.47 3.87
C ALA A 135 -1.72 -4.28 2.55
N PRO A 136 -0.47 -4.78 2.35
CA PRO A 136 0.19 -4.68 1.06
C PRO A 136 -0.63 -5.23 -0.11
N LEU A 137 -1.30 -6.38 0.07
CA LEU A 137 -2.13 -6.95 -0.99
C LEU A 137 -3.33 -6.05 -1.34
N VAL A 138 -4.08 -5.61 -0.33
CA VAL A 138 -5.25 -4.74 -0.51
C VAL A 138 -4.85 -3.39 -1.11
N GLU A 139 -3.82 -2.77 -0.56
CA GLU A 139 -3.38 -1.43 -0.94
C GLU A 139 -2.77 -1.42 -2.34
N GLU A 140 -1.94 -2.41 -2.70
CA GLU A 140 -1.38 -2.46 -4.05
C GLU A 140 -2.46 -2.71 -5.11
N LEU A 141 -3.48 -3.52 -4.81
CA LEU A 141 -4.62 -3.71 -5.73
C LEU A 141 -5.45 -2.43 -5.88
N MET A 142 -5.68 -1.67 -4.80
CA MET A 142 -6.40 -0.39 -4.88
C MET A 142 -5.59 0.68 -5.61
N PHE A 143 -4.36 0.92 -5.16
CA PHE A 143 -3.58 2.07 -5.62
C PHE A 143 -2.83 1.79 -6.92
N ARG A 144 -2.05 0.70 -7.02
CA ARG A 144 -1.22 0.41 -8.21
C ARG A 144 -2.02 -0.29 -9.29
N GLY A 145 -2.79 -1.30 -8.92
CA GLY A 145 -3.71 -1.96 -9.85
C GLY A 145 -4.83 -1.03 -10.30
N GLY A 146 -5.58 -0.47 -9.35
CA GLY A 146 -6.75 0.38 -9.59
C GLY A 146 -6.41 1.78 -10.09
N VAL A 147 -6.00 2.66 -9.20
CA VAL A 147 -5.82 4.11 -9.48
C VAL A 147 -4.73 4.34 -10.52
N PHE A 148 -3.49 3.90 -10.23
CA PHE A 148 -2.36 4.10 -11.14
C PHE A 148 -2.57 3.39 -12.48
N GLY A 149 -2.98 2.11 -12.46
CA GLY A 149 -3.22 1.30 -13.65
C GLY A 149 -4.25 1.90 -14.58
N LEU A 150 -5.35 2.48 -14.04
CA LEU A 150 -6.37 3.16 -14.83
C LEU A 150 -5.84 4.49 -15.40
N LEU A 151 -5.31 5.34 -14.57
CA LEU A 151 -4.93 6.70 -14.94
C LEU A 151 -3.75 6.76 -15.92
N ARG A 152 -2.77 5.84 -15.78
CA ARG A 152 -1.60 5.79 -16.69
C ARG A 152 -1.96 5.49 -18.15
N ARG A 153 -3.18 5.03 -18.41
CA ARG A 153 -3.70 4.84 -19.78
C ARG A 153 -3.91 6.17 -20.51
N TRP A 154 -4.23 7.24 -19.76
CA TRP A 154 -4.47 8.58 -20.29
C TRP A 154 -3.28 9.50 -20.08
N ASN A 155 -2.79 9.60 -18.84
CA ASN A 155 -1.67 10.45 -18.50
C ASN A 155 -0.81 9.81 -17.41
N ARG A 156 0.43 9.48 -17.76
CA ARG A 156 1.38 8.85 -16.86
C ARG A 156 1.71 9.73 -15.65
N TRP A 157 1.95 11.02 -15.85
CA TRP A 157 2.35 11.91 -14.78
C TRP A 157 1.21 12.20 -13.81
N LEU A 158 -0.01 12.34 -14.35
CA LEU A 158 -1.23 12.43 -13.53
C LEU A 158 -1.43 11.17 -12.69
N ALA A 159 -1.17 9.99 -13.26
CA ALA A 159 -1.26 8.73 -12.53
C ALA A 159 -0.28 8.66 -11.35
N TYR A 160 0.97 9.07 -11.56
CA TYR A 160 1.94 9.17 -10.47
C TYR A 160 1.47 10.16 -9.40
N GLY A 161 1.15 11.40 -9.77
CA GLY A 161 0.77 12.46 -8.83
C GLY A 161 -0.44 12.08 -7.99
N LEU A 162 -1.53 11.60 -8.62
CA LEU A 162 -2.75 11.23 -7.90
C LEU A 162 -2.56 9.96 -7.06
N CYS A 163 -1.86 8.94 -7.57
CA CYS A 163 -1.62 7.73 -6.80
C CYS A 163 -0.75 8.00 -5.56
N MET A 164 0.32 8.80 -5.70
CA MET A 164 1.17 9.22 -4.58
C MET A 164 0.38 9.99 -3.53
N LEU A 165 -0.40 10.97 -3.97
CA LEU A 165 -1.19 11.81 -3.07
C LEU A 165 -2.26 11.00 -2.33
N LEU A 166 -3.03 10.17 -3.03
CA LEU A 166 -4.06 9.35 -2.43
C LEU A 166 -3.48 8.32 -1.45
N PHE A 167 -2.33 7.73 -1.79
CA PHE A 167 -1.62 6.81 -0.90
C PHE A 167 -1.15 7.51 0.38
N ALA A 168 -0.55 8.69 0.26
CA ALA A 168 -0.11 9.47 1.40
C ALA A 168 -1.30 9.94 2.27
N LEU A 169 -2.36 10.43 1.64
CA LEU A 169 -3.60 10.81 2.33
C LEU A 169 -4.21 9.63 3.10
N TYR A 170 -4.25 8.45 2.50
CA TYR A 170 -4.78 7.24 3.13
C TYR A 170 -4.13 6.94 4.49
N HIS A 171 -2.84 7.26 4.65
CA HIS A 171 -2.09 7.02 5.89
C HIS A 171 -2.14 8.19 6.89
N THR A 172 -2.51 9.40 6.45
CA THR A 172 -2.33 10.60 7.29
C THR A 172 -3.62 11.32 7.64
N TRP A 173 -4.68 11.21 6.82
CA TRP A 173 -5.86 12.06 6.92
C TRP A 173 -6.54 12.02 8.29
N GLN A 174 -6.63 10.87 8.94
CA GLN A 174 -7.30 10.73 10.24
C GLN A 174 -6.59 11.55 11.31
N TYR A 175 -5.27 11.51 11.35
CA TYR A 175 -4.45 12.25 12.30
C TYR A 175 -4.42 13.74 11.99
N ALA A 176 -4.31 14.10 10.72
CA ALA A 176 -4.30 15.48 10.27
C ALA A 176 -5.65 16.22 10.49
N LEU A 177 -6.75 15.51 10.69
CA LEU A 177 -8.02 16.09 11.13
C LEU A 177 -8.05 16.37 12.64
N THR A 178 -7.22 15.71 13.45
CA THR A 178 -7.10 15.98 14.88
C THR A 178 -6.17 17.16 15.18
N ASP A 179 -5.06 17.25 14.42
CA ASP A 179 -4.13 18.37 14.47
C ASP A 179 -3.58 18.66 13.06
N PRO A 180 -3.82 19.87 12.51
CA PRO A 180 -3.34 20.23 11.17
C PRO A 180 -1.84 20.13 10.97
N ILE A 181 -1.02 20.19 12.02
CA ILE A 181 0.44 20.03 11.90
C ILE A 181 0.80 18.63 11.35
N PHE A 182 -0.03 17.63 11.56
CA PHE A 182 0.19 16.25 11.09
C PHE A 182 0.09 16.09 9.58
N TRP A 183 -0.37 17.12 8.82
CA TRP A 183 -0.23 17.14 7.37
C TRP A 183 1.23 17.04 6.91
N LEU A 184 2.21 17.42 7.75
CA LEU A 184 3.63 17.25 7.43
C LEU A 184 4.01 15.77 7.24
N TYR A 185 3.37 14.84 7.94
CA TYR A 185 3.64 13.41 7.76
C TYR A 185 3.23 12.87 6.40
N LEU A 186 2.39 13.59 5.64
CA LEU A 186 2.10 13.24 4.25
C LEU A 186 3.39 13.11 3.43
N LEU A 187 4.40 13.96 3.69
CA LEU A 187 5.68 13.94 3.00
C LEU A 187 6.42 12.60 3.17
N GLN A 188 6.25 11.90 4.30
CA GLN A 188 6.90 10.61 4.57
C GLN A 188 6.35 9.48 3.68
N TYR A 189 5.10 9.57 3.22
CA TYR A 189 4.46 8.54 2.39
C TYR A 189 4.58 8.80 0.87
N LEU A 190 4.97 10.03 0.46
CA LEU A 190 5.16 10.34 -0.96
C LEU A 190 6.24 9.48 -1.64
N PRO A 191 7.42 9.22 -1.02
CA PRO A 191 8.42 8.32 -1.59
C PRO A 191 7.88 6.92 -1.84
N ALA A 192 7.15 6.34 -0.87
CA ALA A 192 6.51 5.03 -1.02
C ALA A 192 5.50 5.05 -2.17
N GLY A 193 4.65 6.08 -2.22
CA GLY A 193 3.71 6.29 -3.32
C GLY A 193 4.37 6.23 -4.69
N TYR A 194 5.48 6.96 -4.86
CA TYR A 194 6.23 7.01 -6.12
C TYR A 194 6.95 5.70 -6.44
N ILE A 195 7.75 5.18 -5.51
CA ILE A 195 8.64 4.04 -5.75
C ILE A 195 7.85 2.76 -6.04
N LEU A 196 6.74 2.54 -5.35
CA LEU A 196 5.84 1.42 -5.60
C LEU A 196 5.20 1.51 -7.01
N CYS A 197 4.71 2.70 -7.42
CA CYS A 197 4.22 2.92 -8.78
C CYS A 197 5.32 2.68 -9.82
N ARG A 198 6.53 3.18 -9.55
CA ARG A 198 7.68 3.05 -10.45
C ARG A 198 8.13 1.59 -10.62
N SER A 199 8.14 0.83 -9.53
CA SER A 199 8.51 -0.59 -9.54
C SER A 199 7.48 -1.43 -10.30
N TYR A 200 6.19 -1.17 -10.09
CA TYR A 200 5.11 -1.78 -10.86
C TYR A 200 5.21 -1.46 -12.35
N GLU A 201 5.32 -0.18 -12.71
CA GLU A 201 5.41 0.24 -14.10
C GLU A 201 6.63 -0.35 -14.83
N LYS A 202 7.76 -0.44 -14.13
CA LYS A 202 9.01 -0.93 -14.73
C LYS A 202 8.97 -2.42 -15.06
N THR A 203 8.28 -3.18 -14.24
CA THR A 203 8.19 -4.64 -14.38
C THR A 203 6.92 -5.11 -15.07
N GLU A 204 5.91 -4.24 -15.17
CA GLU A 204 4.55 -4.58 -15.59
C GLU A 204 4.00 -5.81 -14.84
N CYS A 205 4.32 -5.90 -13.53
CA CYS A 205 3.95 -6.99 -12.66
C CYS A 205 3.59 -6.44 -11.26
N ILE A 206 2.33 -6.60 -10.86
CA ILE A 206 1.84 -6.10 -9.57
C ILE A 206 2.57 -6.73 -8.39
N TRP A 207 3.03 -7.98 -8.53
CA TRP A 207 3.77 -8.70 -7.50
C TRP A 207 5.09 -8.01 -7.13
N THR A 208 5.69 -7.24 -8.03
CA THR A 208 6.87 -6.43 -7.69
C THR A 208 6.56 -5.40 -6.62
N ALA A 209 5.45 -4.69 -6.76
CA ALA A 209 5.03 -3.69 -5.77
C ALA A 209 4.57 -4.36 -4.48
N ILE A 210 3.79 -5.45 -4.55
CA ILE A 210 3.35 -6.21 -3.37
C ILE A 210 4.56 -6.72 -2.58
N LEU A 211 5.52 -7.38 -3.21
CA LEU A 211 6.71 -7.92 -2.54
C LEU A 211 7.60 -6.83 -1.94
N LEU A 212 7.78 -5.72 -2.68
CA LEU A 212 8.51 -4.56 -2.16
C LEU A 212 7.82 -3.98 -0.92
N HIS A 213 6.51 -3.81 -0.95
CA HIS A 213 5.72 -3.28 0.15
C HIS A 213 5.75 -4.23 1.36
N MET A 214 5.56 -5.53 1.15
CA MET A 214 5.70 -6.55 2.20
C MET A 214 7.09 -6.50 2.85
N LEU A 215 8.15 -6.38 2.06
CA LEU A 215 9.52 -6.30 2.56
C LEU A 215 9.72 -5.03 3.39
N ASN A 216 9.28 -3.87 2.88
CA ASN A 216 9.39 -2.60 3.61
C ASN A 216 8.67 -2.67 4.96
N ASN A 217 7.44 -3.12 4.97
CA ASN A 217 6.66 -3.23 6.21
C ASN A 217 7.24 -4.24 7.19
N SER A 218 7.78 -5.36 6.69
CA SER A 218 8.43 -6.37 7.54
C SER A 218 9.65 -5.81 8.25
N VAL A 219 10.52 -5.12 7.51
CA VAL A 219 11.75 -4.53 8.10
C VAL A 219 11.41 -3.36 9.01
N SER A 220 10.46 -2.50 8.62
CA SER A 220 10.01 -1.37 9.44
C SER A 220 9.44 -1.86 10.79
N LEU A 221 8.62 -2.90 10.78
CA LEU A 221 8.05 -3.46 12.01
C LEU A 221 9.12 -4.08 12.91
N LEU A 222 10.10 -4.79 12.34
CA LEU A 222 11.25 -5.33 13.09
C LEU A 222 12.14 -4.23 13.68
N ALA A 223 12.39 -3.17 12.91
CA ALA A 223 13.21 -2.04 13.35
C ALA A 223 12.55 -1.24 14.49
N LEU A 224 11.22 -1.22 14.54
CA LEU A 224 10.45 -0.54 15.57
C LEU A 224 10.26 -1.40 16.86
N GLY A 225 10.83 -2.60 16.91
CA GLY A 225 10.78 -3.45 18.10
C GLY A 225 9.56 -4.37 18.17
N GLY A 226 9.01 -4.71 17.00
CA GLY A 226 7.92 -5.68 16.84
C GLY A 226 8.35 -7.14 17.07
#